data_b310f5cb95fa95f5de8dd79fa8d9bff1
#
_entry.id   b310f5cb95fa95f5de8dd79fa8d9bff1
#
_cell.length_a   1.000
_cell.length_b   1.000
_cell.length_c   1.000
_cell.angle_alpha   90.00
_cell.angle_beta   90.00
_cell.angle_gamma   90.00
#
_symmetry.space_group_name_H-M   'P 1'
#
loop_
_entity.id
_entity.type
_entity.pdbx_description
1 polymer ?
#
loop_
_entity_poly.entity_id
_entity_poly.type
_entity_poly.pdbx_seq_one_letter_code
_entity_poly.pdbx_strand_id
1 'polypeptide(L)'
;MKETNGTDRLTYLAEQFDVFNCSEDELSLKLKEIIKNDYTPKTVTTANGSILAIVSIKLNEKRLNPTKKISICSDVFSAMIAADPTENRMYIQWMLNVFSRFLREGTESSVTTAIRFVDEDLPQANLYLQLFEDNKRKKKFVDLCKGSYTLKHVTDPTNINQYKSLSQLFDAVDPFIEREPSAVERTLHKFVDAGQALIPVKDRKFTLYIPKTTAASVVFAKFANWCTAREGNGMFTSYTNGYKKPNGKDSDIYIIIDNKFFSGESKELYQIHFETNQLKDYKNGQNVSIFENVLSESEGLTNFFYEELMGMAKTFKKGIENNKYLDFLIQFGFAESLFELIDDQSPTIRFMTREIPRLPDISKFKSLDQLIITNAKMVELHPSIGKLTSLELLVLTDNRIKSLPKEIGSLKNLTFLNLIGNPINEIPSEISYLDKSNGGSLHRVGARVEDIGEANFKRLKELLPTTYIN
;
A
#
# COMPACT_ATOMS: atom_id res chain seq x y z
N MET A 1 -28.67 21.45 -18.05
CA MET A 1 -27.98 20.49 -18.92
C MET A 1 -29.04 19.65 -19.60
N LYS A 2 -29.09 19.59 -20.93
CA LYS A 2 -30.02 18.73 -21.66
C LYS A 2 -29.75 17.27 -21.26
N GLU A 3 -30.79 16.51 -20.93
CA GLU A 3 -30.74 15.06 -20.77
C GLU A 3 -30.22 14.44 -22.07
N THR A 4 -28.93 14.10 -22.12
CA THR A 4 -28.37 13.32 -23.21
C THR A 4 -28.84 11.87 -23.04
N ASN A 5 -29.49 11.31 -24.07
CA ASN A 5 -29.88 9.90 -24.13
C ASN A 5 -28.67 9.00 -23.78
N GLY A 6 -28.88 7.91 -23.05
CA GLY A 6 -27.83 7.01 -22.60
C GLY A 6 -26.91 6.53 -23.75
N THR A 7 -27.40 6.41 -24.97
CA THR A 7 -26.64 6.03 -26.16
C THR A 7 -25.60 7.10 -26.56
N ASP A 8 -25.95 8.39 -26.50
CA ASP A 8 -25.02 9.48 -26.83
C ASP A 8 -23.87 9.56 -25.82
N ARG A 9 -24.19 9.27 -24.56
CA ARG A 9 -23.18 9.23 -23.48
C ARG A 9 -22.20 8.08 -23.65
N LEU A 10 -22.65 6.88 -24.02
CA LEU A 10 -21.79 5.73 -24.26
C LEU A 10 -20.84 5.94 -25.43
N THR A 11 -21.32 6.52 -26.52
CA THR A 11 -20.48 6.89 -27.67
C THR A 11 -19.40 7.88 -27.27
N TYR A 12 -19.78 8.93 -26.54
CA TYR A 12 -18.82 9.92 -26.03
C TYR A 12 -17.76 9.28 -25.12
N LEU A 13 -18.16 8.39 -24.19
CA LEU A 13 -17.21 7.70 -23.30
C LEU A 13 -16.31 6.75 -24.05
N ALA A 14 -16.82 6.01 -25.01
CA ALA A 14 -16.02 5.11 -25.86
C ALA A 14 -14.93 5.88 -26.63
N GLU A 15 -15.26 7.08 -27.15
CA GLU A 15 -14.29 7.95 -27.81
C GLU A 15 -13.28 8.56 -26.83
N GLN A 16 -13.73 8.93 -25.62
CA GLN A 16 -12.86 9.50 -24.58
C GLN A 16 -11.80 8.50 -24.08
N PHE A 17 -12.17 7.24 -23.96
CA PHE A 17 -11.32 6.18 -23.43
C PHE A 17 -10.74 5.26 -24.51
N ASP A 18 -10.86 5.62 -25.79
CA ASP A 18 -10.32 4.83 -26.91
C ASP A 18 -10.69 3.35 -26.78
N VAL A 19 -11.99 3.08 -26.67
CA VAL A 19 -12.50 1.70 -26.61
C VAL A 19 -12.30 1.02 -27.96
N PHE A 20 -11.62 -0.13 -27.95
CA PHE A 20 -11.27 -0.85 -29.15
C PHE A 20 -11.73 -2.30 -29.09
N ASN A 21 -12.12 -2.82 -30.24
CA ASN A 21 -12.42 -4.23 -30.42
C ASN A 21 -11.13 -4.95 -30.85
N CYS A 22 -10.62 -5.88 -30.06
CA CYS A 22 -9.35 -6.54 -30.36
C CYS A 22 -9.38 -8.03 -30.04
N SER A 23 -8.72 -8.80 -30.91
CA SER A 23 -8.28 -10.14 -30.60
C SER A 23 -7.02 -10.10 -29.70
N GLU A 24 -6.64 -11.26 -29.13
CA GLU A 24 -5.44 -11.40 -28.31
C GLU A 24 -4.17 -10.92 -29.02
N ASP A 25 -4.05 -11.27 -30.30
CA ASP A 25 -2.91 -10.89 -31.13
C ASP A 25 -2.87 -9.40 -31.44
N GLU A 26 -4.02 -8.78 -31.74
CA GLU A 26 -4.12 -7.33 -31.99
C GLU A 26 -3.83 -6.51 -30.77
N LEU A 27 -4.26 -6.97 -29.59
CA LEU A 27 -3.94 -6.33 -28.32
C LEU A 27 -2.43 -6.35 -28.06
N SER A 28 -1.79 -7.52 -28.28
CA SER A 28 -0.35 -7.68 -28.15
C SER A 28 0.43 -6.76 -29.11
N LEU A 29 -0.07 -6.61 -30.36
CA LEU A 29 0.53 -5.71 -31.35
C LEU A 29 0.38 -4.23 -30.98
N LYS A 30 -0.81 -3.79 -30.59
CA LYS A 30 -1.07 -2.41 -30.15
C LYS A 30 -0.27 -2.03 -28.90
N LEU A 31 -0.09 -2.98 -27.99
CA LEU A 31 0.73 -2.75 -26.82
C LEU A 31 2.22 -2.63 -27.16
N LYS A 32 2.72 -3.44 -28.11
CA LYS A 32 4.08 -3.30 -28.63
C LYS A 32 4.30 -1.94 -29.32
N GLU A 33 3.28 -1.38 -29.98
CA GLU A 33 3.34 -0.04 -30.56
C GLU A 33 3.35 1.07 -29.50
N ILE A 34 2.59 0.90 -28.42
CA ILE A 34 2.54 1.86 -27.31
C ILE A 34 3.83 1.81 -26.50
N ILE A 35 4.45 0.64 -26.40
CA ILE A 35 5.70 0.39 -25.65
C ILE A 35 6.86 0.42 -26.65
N LYS A 36 7.21 1.56 -27.17
CA LYS A 36 8.47 1.67 -27.92
C LYS A 36 9.65 1.40 -26.98
N ASN A 37 10.29 0.23 -27.20
CA ASN A 37 11.68 -0.09 -26.87
C ASN A 37 12.04 -0.42 -25.43
N ASP A 38 11.47 -1.30 -24.68
CA ASP A 38 12.17 -1.97 -23.56
C ASP A 38 11.29 -2.81 -22.62
N TYR A 39 10.09 -3.17 -23.03
CA TYR A 39 9.17 -3.91 -22.16
C TYR A 39 8.68 -5.21 -22.80
N THR A 40 8.75 -6.29 -22.02
CA THR A 40 8.03 -7.52 -22.33
C THR A 40 6.60 -7.36 -21.80
N PRO A 41 5.58 -7.29 -22.67
CA PRO A 41 4.19 -7.23 -22.19
C PRO A 41 3.87 -8.54 -21.46
N LYS A 42 3.35 -8.43 -20.23
CA LYS A 42 2.71 -9.57 -19.59
C LYS A 42 1.25 -9.57 -20.03
N THR A 43 0.88 -10.50 -20.88
CA THR A 43 -0.53 -10.79 -21.18
C THR A 43 -1.08 -11.63 -20.05
N VAL A 44 -2.13 -11.16 -19.39
CA VAL A 44 -2.81 -11.90 -18.33
C VAL A 44 -4.20 -12.22 -18.85
N THR A 45 -4.52 -13.50 -18.96
CA THR A 45 -5.87 -13.97 -19.27
C THR A 45 -6.67 -13.95 -17.98
N THR A 46 -7.79 -13.24 -17.97
CA THR A 46 -8.71 -13.23 -16.84
C THR A 46 -9.52 -14.53 -16.80
N ALA A 47 -10.08 -14.89 -15.64
CA ALA A 47 -10.91 -16.10 -15.47
C ALA A 47 -12.13 -16.12 -16.39
N ASN A 48 -12.61 -14.97 -16.84
CA ASN A 48 -13.74 -14.81 -17.76
C ASN A 48 -13.33 -14.81 -19.26
N GLY A 49 -12.07 -15.11 -19.58
CA GLY A 49 -11.57 -15.08 -20.95
C GLY A 49 -11.34 -13.67 -21.51
N SER A 50 -11.57 -12.63 -20.74
CA SER A 50 -11.24 -11.25 -21.10
C SER A 50 -9.74 -11.07 -21.02
N ILE A 51 -9.11 -10.54 -22.08
CA ILE A 51 -7.67 -10.33 -22.10
C ILE A 51 -7.40 -8.94 -21.56
N LEU A 52 -6.80 -8.88 -20.38
CA LEU A 52 -6.23 -7.69 -19.83
C LEU A 52 -4.75 -7.65 -20.17
N ALA A 53 -4.38 -6.89 -21.18
CA ALA A 53 -2.98 -6.61 -21.41
C ALA A 53 -2.55 -5.53 -20.43
N ILE A 54 -1.79 -5.94 -19.44
CA ILE A 54 -1.23 -5.05 -18.44
C ILE A 54 0.21 -4.83 -18.78
N VAL A 55 0.46 -3.62 -19.25
CA VAL A 55 1.81 -3.12 -19.40
C VAL A 55 2.31 -2.76 -18.02
N SER A 56 3.23 -3.56 -17.49
CA SER A 56 4.11 -3.14 -16.43
C SER A 56 5.01 -2.03 -16.98
N ILE A 57 4.50 -0.80 -16.99
CA ILE A 57 5.32 0.36 -17.30
C ILE A 57 6.23 0.55 -16.08
N LYS A 58 7.46 0.05 -16.15
CA LYS A 58 8.53 0.68 -15.40
C LYS A 58 8.61 2.09 -15.96
N LEU A 59 8.11 3.05 -15.20
CA LEU A 59 8.27 4.47 -15.47
C LEU A 59 9.75 4.79 -15.33
N ASN A 60 10.54 4.52 -16.37
CA ASN A 60 11.71 5.29 -16.62
C ASN A 60 11.24 6.67 -17.07
N GLU A 61 11.18 7.59 -16.11
CA GLU A 61 11.27 9.06 -16.15
C GLU A 61 10.53 9.90 -17.22
N LYS A 62 9.80 9.32 -18.14
CA LYS A 62 8.88 10.07 -18.98
C LYS A 62 7.47 9.86 -18.47
N ARG A 63 7.05 10.76 -17.59
CA ARG A 63 5.63 10.93 -17.23
C ARG A 63 4.79 10.68 -18.46
N LEU A 64 3.93 9.66 -18.44
CA LEU A 64 2.88 9.52 -19.42
C LEU A 64 2.22 10.89 -19.56
N ASN A 65 2.27 11.45 -20.76
CA ASN A 65 1.63 12.72 -21.03
C ASN A 65 0.19 12.59 -20.52
N PRO A 66 -0.28 13.44 -19.56
CA PRO A 66 -1.61 13.34 -18.97
C PRO A 66 -2.74 13.44 -20.00
N THR A 67 -2.42 13.87 -21.23
CA THR A 67 -3.34 13.92 -22.36
C THR A 67 -3.41 12.62 -23.17
N LYS A 68 -2.61 11.58 -22.87
CA LYS A 68 -2.67 10.32 -23.61
C LYS A 68 -3.88 9.51 -23.16
N LYS A 69 -4.82 9.25 -24.08
CA LYS A 69 -5.97 8.38 -23.84
C LYS A 69 -5.50 7.00 -23.43
N ILE A 70 -6.19 6.38 -22.47
CA ILE A 70 -5.98 4.99 -22.09
C ILE A 70 -6.89 4.13 -22.97
N SER A 71 -6.29 3.19 -23.68
CA SER A 71 -7.05 2.22 -24.47
C SER A 71 -7.65 1.16 -23.55
N ILE A 72 -8.96 0.90 -23.71
CA ILE A 72 -9.72 -0.07 -22.92
C ILE A 72 -10.32 -1.11 -23.87
N CYS A 73 -10.17 -2.40 -23.51
CA CYS A 73 -10.77 -3.48 -24.28
C CYS A 73 -12.32 -3.37 -24.29
N SER A 74 -12.93 -3.64 -25.45
CA SER A 74 -14.39 -3.58 -25.62
C SER A 74 -15.16 -4.49 -24.67
N ASP A 75 -14.58 -5.65 -24.31
CA ASP A 75 -15.23 -6.59 -23.38
C ASP A 75 -15.32 -6.02 -21.99
N VAL A 76 -14.24 -5.37 -21.48
CA VAL A 76 -14.23 -4.69 -20.19
C VAL A 76 -15.23 -3.52 -20.20
N PHE A 77 -15.27 -2.76 -21.31
CA PHE A 77 -16.24 -1.67 -21.43
C PHE A 77 -17.69 -2.17 -21.46
N SER A 78 -17.97 -3.26 -22.18
CA SER A 78 -19.28 -3.89 -22.23
C SER A 78 -19.70 -4.45 -20.87
N ALA A 79 -18.76 -5.04 -20.13
CA ALA A 79 -19.00 -5.49 -18.76
C ALA A 79 -19.35 -4.30 -17.82
N MET A 80 -18.67 -3.16 -17.96
CA MET A 80 -19.03 -1.94 -17.21
C MET A 80 -20.43 -1.41 -17.58
N ILE A 81 -20.82 -1.49 -18.86
CA ILE A 81 -22.18 -1.14 -19.30
C ILE A 81 -23.21 -2.05 -18.65
N ALA A 82 -22.95 -3.35 -18.61
CA ALA A 82 -23.85 -4.32 -17.97
C ALA A 82 -23.93 -4.14 -16.44
N ALA A 83 -22.82 -3.70 -15.83
CA ALA A 83 -22.72 -3.44 -14.40
C ALA A 83 -23.49 -2.20 -13.93
N ASP A 84 -23.73 -1.21 -14.80
CA ASP A 84 -24.43 0.01 -14.41
C ASP A 84 -25.96 -0.21 -14.42
N PRO A 85 -26.66 -0.19 -13.26
CA PRO A 85 -28.09 -0.43 -13.19
C PRO A 85 -28.93 0.76 -13.65
N THR A 86 -28.32 1.93 -13.88
CA THR A 86 -29.06 3.14 -14.18
C THR A 86 -29.39 3.27 -15.68
N GLU A 87 -30.58 3.75 -15.99
CA GLU A 87 -31.01 3.98 -17.39
C GLU A 87 -30.06 4.95 -18.13
N ASN A 88 -29.57 5.97 -17.42
CA ASN A 88 -28.69 7.00 -17.97
C ASN A 88 -27.21 6.66 -17.89
N ARG A 89 -26.86 5.45 -17.52
CA ARG A 89 -25.46 4.95 -17.41
C ARG A 89 -24.57 5.90 -16.58
N MET A 90 -25.04 6.27 -15.40
CA MET A 90 -24.40 7.31 -14.56
C MET A 90 -23.06 6.87 -13.99
N TYR A 91 -22.84 5.57 -13.77
CA TYR A 91 -21.67 5.05 -13.08
C TYR A 91 -20.54 4.58 -13.97
N ILE A 92 -20.77 4.44 -15.28
CA ILE A 92 -19.71 3.98 -16.23
C ILE A 92 -18.51 4.93 -16.18
N GLN A 93 -18.72 6.25 -16.19
CA GLN A 93 -17.62 7.21 -16.13
C GLN A 93 -16.77 7.04 -14.87
N TRP A 94 -17.40 6.79 -13.74
CA TRP A 94 -16.69 6.54 -12.50
C TRP A 94 -15.91 5.22 -12.56
N MET A 95 -16.50 4.11 -13.01
CA MET A 95 -15.83 2.83 -13.19
C MET A 95 -14.63 2.94 -14.15
N LEU A 96 -14.78 3.64 -15.25
CA LEU A 96 -13.69 3.92 -16.21
C LEU A 96 -12.54 4.69 -15.55
N ASN A 97 -12.86 5.71 -14.75
CA ASN A 97 -11.87 6.51 -14.04
C ASN A 97 -11.11 5.67 -12.99
N VAL A 98 -11.82 4.81 -12.24
CA VAL A 98 -11.24 3.89 -11.26
C VAL A 98 -10.28 2.90 -11.96
N PHE A 99 -10.74 2.23 -12.98
CA PHE A 99 -9.95 1.25 -13.74
C PHE A 99 -8.73 1.89 -14.41
N SER A 100 -8.92 3.04 -15.06
CA SER A 100 -7.84 3.78 -15.71
C SER A 100 -6.76 4.24 -14.75
N ARG A 101 -7.12 4.53 -13.49
CA ARG A 101 -6.14 4.88 -12.47
C ARG A 101 -5.21 3.72 -12.18
N PHE A 102 -5.73 2.49 -11.97
CA PHE A 102 -4.91 1.31 -11.75
C PHE A 102 -3.94 1.06 -12.90
N LEU A 103 -4.38 1.24 -14.14
CA LEU A 103 -3.53 1.10 -15.31
C LEU A 103 -2.42 2.17 -15.38
N ARG A 104 -2.70 3.41 -14.93
CA ARG A 104 -1.72 4.52 -14.92
C ARG A 104 -0.65 4.35 -13.85
N GLU A 105 -1.01 3.81 -12.69
CA GLU A 105 -0.08 3.57 -11.60
C GLU A 105 0.99 2.55 -11.99
N GLY A 106 0.63 1.54 -12.81
CA GLY A 106 1.58 0.61 -13.45
C GLY A 106 2.45 -0.21 -12.49
N THR A 107 2.13 -0.22 -11.19
CA THR A 107 2.82 -1.02 -10.19
C THR A 107 2.28 -2.46 -10.22
N GLU A 108 3.03 -3.43 -9.71
CA GLU A 108 2.57 -4.80 -9.61
C GLU A 108 1.28 -4.93 -8.79
N SER A 109 1.17 -4.16 -7.72
CA SER A 109 -0.04 -4.09 -6.88
C SER A 109 -1.24 -3.49 -7.62
N SER A 110 -1.06 -2.38 -8.36
CA SER A 110 -2.15 -1.76 -9.11
C SER A 110 -2.63 -2.63 -10.27
N VAL A 111 -1.72 -3.40 -10.86
CA VAL A 111 -2.01 -4.40 -11.89
C VAL A 111 -2.87 -5.53 -11.32
N THR A 112 -2.48 -6.09 -10.18
CA THR A 112 -3.27 -7.11 -9.46
C THR A 112 -4.66 -6.59 -9.11
N THR A 113 -4.75 -5.32 -8.67
CA THR A 113 -6.03 -4.67 -8.38
C THR A 113 -6.89 -4.49 -9.64
N ALA A 114 -6.29 -4.18 -10.80
CA ALA A 114 -7.02 -4.08 -12.06
C ALA A 114 -7.56 -5.44 -12.53
N ILE A 115 -6.80 -6.52 -12.34
CA ILE A 115 -7.27 -7.90 -12.62
C ILE A 115 -8.45 -8.24 -11.73
N ARG A 116 -8.31 -8.03 -10.43
CA ARG A 116 -9.40 -8.27 -9.46
C ARG A 116 -10.65 -7.46 -9.79
N PHE A 117 -10.47 -6.21 -10.20
CA PHE A 117 -11.59 -5.35 -10.64
C PHE A 117 -12.40 -6.01 -11.76
N VAL A 118 -11.74 -6.59 -12.77
CA VAL A 118 -12.42 -7.24 -13.91
C VAL A 118 -13.01 -8.59 -13.52
N ASP A 119 -12.24 -9.43 -12.83
CA ASP A 119 -12.62 -10.83 -12.58
C ASP A 119 -13.59 -11.00 -11.41
N GLU A 120 -13.45 -10.20 -10.37
CA GLU A 120 -14.20 -10.39 -9.12
C GLU A 120 -15.21 -9.27 -8.87
N ASP A 121 -14.81 -8.00 -9.04
CA ASP A 121 -15.65 -6.88 -8.63
C ASP A 121 -16.70 -6.53 -9.69
N LEU A 122 -16.31 -6.43 -10.96
CA LEU A 122 -17.19 -6.00 -12.04
C LEU A 122 -18.41 -6.93 -12.23
N PRO A 123 -18.29 -8.28 -12.14
CA PRO A 123 -19.46 -9.19 -12.22
C PRO A 123 -20.50 -8.96 -11.12
N GLN A 124 -20.11 -8.42 -9.97
CA GLN A 124 -21.01 -8.14 -8.84
C GLN A 124 -21.48 -6.69 -8.81
N ALA A 125 -20.86 -5.81 -9.60
CA ALA A 125 -21.05 -4.36 -9.51
C ALA A 125 -22.51 -3.92 -9.71
N ASN A 126 -23.28 -4.62 -10.54
CA ASN A 126 -24.70 -4.28 -10.76
C ASN A 126 -25.49 -4.31 -9.45
N LEU A 127 -25.38 -5.40 -8.68
CA LEU A 127 -26.06 -5.53 -7.39
C LEU A 127 -25.66 -4.42 -6.41
N TYR A 128 -24.36 -4.18 -6.29
CA TYR A 128 -23.84 -3.21 -5.32
C TYR A 128 -24.14 -1.75 -5.71
N LEU A 129 -24.11 -1.43 -7.00
CA LEU A 129 -24.52 -0.11 -7.51
C LEU A 129 -26.02 0.11 -7.32
N GLN A 130 -26.85 -0.94 -7.47
CA GLN A 130 -28.29 -0.87 -7.16
C GLN A 130 -28.49 -0.60 -5.67
N LEU A 131 -27.83 -1.35 -4.79
CA LEU A 131 -27.89 -1.13 -3.34
C LEU A 131 -27.41 0.27 -2.95
N PHE A 132 -26.39 0.79 -3.63
CA PHE A 132 -25.94 2.16 -3.43
C PHE A 132 -27.04 3.17 -3.79
N GLU A 133 -27.68 3.05 -4.95
CA GLU A 133 -28.80 3.90 -5.35
C GLU A 133 -29.91 3.89 -4.32
N ASP A 134 -30.30 2.71 -3.85
CA ASP A 134 -31.41 2.51 -2.94
C ASP A 134 -31.13 3.04 -1.51
N ASN A 135 -29.86 3.14 -1.14
CA ASN A 135 -29.47 3.46 0.24
C ASN A 135 -28.74 4.76 0.42
N LYS A 136 -28.06 5.31 -0.59
CA LYS A 136 -27.15 6.48 -0.49
C LYS A 136 -27.75 7.72 0.19
N ARG A 137 -29.08 7.90 0.14
CA ARG A 137 -29.79 9.02 0.77
C ARG A 137 -30.31 8.71 2.18
N LYS A 138 -30.21 7.46 2.65
CA LYS A 138 -30.68 7.07 3.97
C LYS A 138 -29.68 7.48 5.05
N LYS A 139 -30.19 8.04 6.16
CA LYS A 139 -29.33 8.45 7.29
C LYS A 139 -28.46 7.29 7.79
N LYS A 140 -29.03 6.07 7.91
CA LYS A 140 -28.30 4.87 8.33
C LYS A 140 -27.07 4.60 7.47
N PHE A 141 -27.16 4.78 6.14
CA PHE A 141 -26.03 4.62 5.22
C PHE A 141 -24.93 5.64 5.51
N VAL A 142 -25.30 6.92 5.61
CA VAL A 142 -24.34 8.00 5.88
C VAL A 142 -23.64 7.81 7.23
N ASP A 143 -24.38 7.41 8.27
CA ASP A 143 -23.84 7.19 9.61
C ASP A 143 -22.85 5.99 9.63
N LEU A 144 -23.18 4.89 8.93
CA LEU A 144 -22.29 3.73 8.79
C LEU A 144 -21.00 4.09 8.04
N CYS A 145 -21.08 4.81 6.93
CA CYS A 145 -19.89 5.23 6.18
C CYS A 145 -18.96 6.11 7.01
N LYS A 146 -19.50 7.04 7.79
CA LYS A 146 -18.71 7.92 8.67
C LYS A 146 -17.98 7.17 9.77
N GLY A 147 -18.50 6.04 10.23
CA GLY A 147 -17.87 5.18 11.24
C GLY A 147 -16.87 4.17 10.68
N SER A 148 -16.75 4.04 9.36
CA SER A 148 -15.94 3.02 8.71
C SER A 148 -14.47 3.42 8.58
N TYR A 149 -13.56 2.52 8.99
CA TYR A 149 -12.11 2.68 8.73
C TYR A 149 -11.76 2.63 7.23
N THR A 150 -12.49 1.84 6.45
CA THR A 150 -12.31 1.73 4.99
C THR A 150 -12.64 3.04 4.27
N LEU A 151 -13.61 3.80 4.80
CA LEU A 151 -14.18 4.97 4.13
C LEU A 151 -13.78 6.31 4.78
N LYS A 152 -12.71 6.35 5.57
CA LYS A 152 -12.25 7.57 6.27
C LYS A 152 -12.04 8.78 5.36
N HIS A 153 -11.64 8.57 4.12
CA HIS A 153 -11.45 9.64 3.13
C HIS A 153 -12.75 10.09 2.46
N VAL A 154 -13.85 9.36 2.67
CA VAL A 154 -15.16 9.67 2.07
C VAL A 154 -15.90 10.67 2.96
N THR A 155 -15.86 11.94 2.58
CA THR A 155 -16.51 13.02 3.33
C THR A 155 -18.01 13.14 3.01
N ASP A 156 -18.40 12.79 1.77
CA ASP A 156 -19.79 12.71 1.31
C ASP A 156 -20.07 11.30 0.76
N PRO A 157 -20.61 10.39 1.58
CA PRO A 157 -20.89 9.03 1.15
C PRO A 157 -21.92 8.91 0.01
N THR A 158 -22.69 9.97 -0.27
CA THR A 158 -23.68 9.96 -1.36
C THR A 158 -23.05 10.18 -2.73
N ASN A 159 -21.80 10.66 -2.77
CA ASN A 159 -21.08 10.98 -3.99
C ASN A 159 -20.17 9.82 -4.41
N ILE A 160 -20.55 9.11 -5.48
CA ILE A 160 -19.81 7.97 -6.02
C ILE A 160 -18.34 8.28 -6.34
N ASN A 161 -18.02 9.51 -6.73
CA ASN A 161 -16.66 9.90 -7.12
C ASN A 161 -15.68 9.93 -5.94
N GLN A 162 -16.15 9.84 -4.70
CA GLN A 162 -15.29 9.77 -3.53
C GLN A 162 -14.80 8.34 -3.25
N TYR A 163 -15.45 7.33 -3.82
CA TYR A 163 -15.01 5.94 -3.71
C TYR A 163 -13.87 5.66 -4.69
N LYS A 164 -12.76 5.15 -4.16
CA LYS A 164 -11.55 4.90 -4.95
C LYS A 164 -11.56 3.56 -5.69
N SER A 165 -12.47 2.65 -5.33
CA SER A 165 -12.61 1.34 -5.96
C SER A 165 -14.03 0.81 -5.84
N LEU A 166 -14.38 -0.22 -6.64
CA LEU A 166 -15.60 -0.99 -6.46
C LEU A 166 -15.61 -1.67 -5.09
N SER A 167 -14.48 -2.19 -4.63
CA SER A 167 -14.36 -2.82 -3.31
C SER A 167 -14.79 -1.87 -2.18
N GLN A 168 -14.35 -0.61 -2.19
CA GLN A 168 -14.79 0.40 -1.21
C GLN A 168 -16.30 0.67 -1.26
N LEU A 169 -16.86 0.72 -2.47
CA LEU A 169 -18.31 0.87 -2.63
C LEU A 169 -19.03 -0.34 -2.06
N PHE A 170 -18.53 -1.55 -2.31
CA PHE A 170 -19.10 -2.79 -1.81
C PHE A 170 -19.07 -2.81 -0.28
N ASP A 171 -17.95 -2.45 0.35
CA ASP A 171 -17.85 -2.34 1.80
C ASP A 171 -18.86 -1.35 2.40
N ALA A 172 -19.17 -0.27 1.68
CA ALA A 172 -20.16 0.71 2.11
C ALA A 172 -21.60 0.18 2.10
N VAL A 173 -21.94 -0.66 1.12
CA VAL A 173 -23.32 -1.15 0.93
C VAL A 173 -23.55 -2.59 1.38
N ASP A 174 -22.51 -3.37 1.62
CA ASP A 174 -22.60 -4.76 2.11
C ASP A 174 -23.50 -4.92 3.35
N PRO A 175 -23.51 -3.98 4.33
CA PRO A 175 -24.42 -4.04 5.47
C PRO A 175 -25.93 -3.99 5.11
N PHE A 176 -26.25 -3.70 3.85
CA PHE A 176 -27.64 -3.66 3.35
C PHE A 176 -28.01 -4.91 2.54
N ILE A 177 -27.06 -5.84 2.36
CA ILE A 177 -27.38 -7.16 1.79
C ILE A 177 -28.07 -7.99 2.87
N GLU A 178 -29.31 -8.40 2.59
CA GLU A 178 -30.05 -9.29 3.47
C GLU A 178 -29.46 -10.70 3.41
N ARG A 179 -28.74 -11.09 4.45
CA ARG A 179 -28.25 -12.45 4.67
C ARG A 179 -28.41 -12.86 6.13
N GLU A 180 -28.72 -14.12 6.37
CA GLU A 180 -28.68 -14.63 7.73
C GLU A 180 -27.24 -14.82 8.21
N PRO A 181 -26.86 -14.23 9.35
CA PRO A 181 -25.53 -14.46 9.92
C PRO A 181 -25.40 -15.92 10.38
N SER A 182 -24.21 -16.50 10.21
CA SER A 182 -23.88 -17.82 10.73
C SER A 182 -24.04 -17.89 12.26
N ALA A 183 -24.12 -19.10 12.82
CA ALA A 183 -24.20 -19.28 14.26
C ALA A 183 -23.01 -18.67 15.02
N VAL A 184 -21.83 -18.70 14.40
CA VAL A 184 -20.62 -18.11 14.98
C VAL A 184 -20.66 -16.58 14.91
N GLU A 185 -21.05 -16.00 13.78
CA GLU A 185 -21.24 -14.55 13.66
C GLU A 185 -22.24 -14.04 14.70
N ARG A 186 -23.37 -14.73 14.87
CA ARG A 186 -24.34 -14.39 15.94
C ARG A 186 -23.71 -14.43 17.34
N THR A 187 -22.81 -15.40 17.58
CA THR A 187 -22.09 -15.49 18.87
C THR A 187 -21.11 -14.34 19.04
N LEU A 188 -20.31 -14.00 18.02
CA LEU A 188 -19.40 -12.85 18.06
C LEU A 188 -20.16 -11.54 18.33
N HIS A 189 -21.29 -11.32 17.64
CA HIS A 189 -22.12 -10.14 17.84
C HIS A 189 -22.67 -10.05 19.27
N LYS A 190 -23.08 -11.17 19.90
CA LYS A 190 -23.52 -11.17 21.31
C LYS A 190 -22.44 -10.63 22.26
N PHE A 191 -21.16 -10.98 22.03
CA PHE A 191 -20.06 -10.43 22.84
C PHE A 191 -19.85 -8.95 22.56
N VAL A 192 -20.02 -8.51 21.33
CA VAL A 192 -19.93 -7.08 20.97
C VAL A 192 -21.05 -6.28 21.63
N ASP A 193 -22.28 -6.77 21.53
CA ASP A 193 -23.46 -6.12 22.14
C ASP A 193 -23.36 -6.04 23.66
N ALA A 194 -22.70 -7.03 24.29
CA ALA A 194 -22.42 -7.06 25.71
C ALA A 194 -21.18 -6.21 26.13
N GLY A 195 -20.52 -5.53 25.20
CA GLY A 195 -19.30 -4.75 25.45
C GLY A 195 -18.05 -5.58 25.79
N GLN A 196 -18.12 -6.91 25.55
CA GLN A 196 -17.04 -7.85 25.85
C GLN A 196 -16.08 -8.10 24.68
N ALA A 197 -16.36 -7.51 23.52
CA ALA A 197 -15.51 -7.52 22.34
C ALA A 197 -15.79 -6.26 21.50
N LEU A 198 -14.89 -6.00 20.54
CA LEU A 198 -15.04 -4.94 19.53
C LEU A 198 -14.88 -5.53 18.13
N ILE A 199 -15.59 -4.97 17.17
CA ILE A 199 -15.38 -5.18 15.73
C ILE A 199 -15.08 -3.81 15.09
N PRO A 200 -13.84 -3.33 15.16
CA PRO A 200 -13.49 -2.01 14.61
C PRO A 200 -13.45 -1.99 13.08
N VAL A 201 -13.19 -3.13 12.45
CA VAL A 201 -13.18 -3.28 10.98
C VAL A 201 -14.03 -4.48 10.61
N LYS A 202 -14.95 -4.26 9.68
CA LYS A 202 -15.65 -5.32 8.95
C LYS A 202 -15.82 -4.83 7.53
N ASP A 203 -15.10 -5.46 6.61
CA ASP A 203 -15.22 -5.25 5.19
C ASP A 203 -15.73 -6.53 4.49
N ARG A 204 -15.74 -6.54 3.16
CA ARG A 204 -16.23 -7.67 2.36
C ARG A 204 -15.45 -8.96 2.61
N LYS A 205 -14.13 -8.86 2.83
CA LYS A 205 -13.26 -10.03 2.96
C LYS A 205 -12.93 -10.36 4.39
N PHE A 206 -12.63 -9.36 5.21
CA PHE A 206 -12.12 -9.55 6.56
C PHE A 206 -12.97 -8.87 7.64
N THR A 207 -12.93 -9.47 8.82
CA THR A 207 -13.43 -8.89 10.06
C THR A 207 -12.30 -8.84 11.08
N LEU A 208 -12.06 -7.67 11.68
CA LEU A 208 -11.18 -7.51 12.83
C LEU A 208 -11.99 -7.60 14.10
N TYR A 209 -11.66 -8.56 14.95
CA TYR A 209 -12.29 -8.81 16.22
C TYR A 209 -11.29 -8.66 17.36
N ILE A 210 -11.65 -7.86 18.37
CA ILE A 210 -10.81 -7.59 19.54
C ILE A 210 -11.56 -8.07 20.79
N PRO A 211 -11.29 -9.29 21.30
CA PRO A 211 -11.89 -9.77 22.54
C PRO A 211 -11.40 -8.94 23.73
N LYS A 212 -12.31 -8.58 24.64
CA LYS A 212 -12.02 -7.87 25.89
C LYS A 212 -12.14 -8.79 27.11
N THR A 213 -12.66 -9.99 26.93
CA THR A 213 -12.79 -11.00 27.97
C THR A 213 -12.30 -12.37 27.48
N THR A 214 -11.93 -13.23 28.43
CA THR A 214 -11.55 -14.63 28.13
C THR A 214 -12.68 -15.35 27.41
N ALA A 215 -13.93 -15.17 27.84
CA ALA A 215 -15.09 -15.79 27.21
C ALA A 215 -15.23 -15.42 25.73
N ALA A 216 -14.99 -14.15 25.38
CA ALA A 216 -15.03 -13.67 24.00
C ALA A 216 -13.84 -14.23 23.15
N SER A 217 -12.70 -14.53 23.76
CA SER A 217 -11.55 -15.15 23.09
C SER A 217 -11.74 -16.65 22.87
N VAL A 218 -12.34 -17.34 23.82
CA VAL A 218 -12.55 -18.80 23.81
C VAL A 218 -13.46 -19.27 22.67
N VAL A 219 -14.25 -18.39 22.06
CA VAL A 219 -15.03 -18.70 20.84
C VAL A 219 -14.16 -19.32 19.75
N PHE A 220 -12.90 -18.92 19.68
CA PHE A 220 -11.95 -19.41 18.69
C PHE A 220 -11.26 -20.75 19.05
N ALA A 221 -11.50 -21.30 20.24
CA ALA A 221 -10.88 -22.55 20.72
C ALA A 221 -11.10 -23.75 19.79
N LYS A 222 -12.23 -23.77 19.09
CA LYS A 222 -12.58 -24.83 18.12
C LYS A 222 -11.88 -24.70 16.78
N PHE A 223 -11.34 -23.54 16.49
CA PHE A 223 -10.82 -23.17 15.17
C PHE A 223 -9.32 -22.95 15.17
N ALA A 224 -8.74 -22.59 16.32
CA ALA A 224 -7.33 -22.22 16.42
C ALA A 224 -6.64 -22.85 17.62
N ASN A 225 -5.35 -23.17 17.46
CA ASN A 225 -4.51 -23.76 18.51
C ASN A 225 -3.88 -22.71 19.44
N TRP A 226 -4.50 -21.53 19.60
CA TRP A 226 -3.96 -20.46 20.44
C TRP A 226 -4.20 -20.71 21.92
N CYS A 227 -3.16 -20.47 22.72
CA CYS A 227 -3.29 -20.57 24.18
C CYS A 227 -4.29 -19.56 24.77
N THR A 228 -4.42 -18.40 24.14
CA THR A 228 -5.34 -17.31 24.53
C THR A 228 -6.81 -17.65 24.30
N ALA A 229 -7.10 -18.62 23.45
CA ALA A 229 -8.45 -19.12 23.18
C ALA A 229 -8.86 -20.34 24.05
N ARG A 230 -8.08 -20.72 25.07
CA ARG A 230 -8.35 -21.87 25.94
C ARG A 230 -8.89 -21.43 27.30
N GLU A 231 -9.95 -22.06 27.75
CA GLU A 231 -10.48 -21.86 29.10
C GLU A 231 -9.51 -22.29 30.20
N GLY A 232 -9.55 -21.61 31.32
CA GLY A 232 -8.90 -22.03 32.57
C GLY A 232 -7.38 -21.85 32.64
N ASN A 233 -6.69 -21.49 31.56
CA ASN A 233 -5.24 -21.36 31.55
C ASN A 233 -4.71 -19.96 31.89
N GLY A 234 -5.59 -18.97 32.07
CA GLY A 234 -5.24 -17.57 32.39
C GLY A 234 -4.43 -16.83 31.33
N MET A 235 -4.15 -17.45 30.17
CA MET A 235 -3.27 -16.88 29.17
C MET A 235 -3.84 -15.63 28.52
N PHE A 236 -5.14 -15.59 28.26
CA PHE A 236 -5.78 -14.37 27.74
C PHE A 236 -5.52 -13.17 28.67
N THR A 237 -5.80 -13.33 29.96
CA THR A 237 -5.58 -12.29 30.98
C THR A 237 -4.10 -11.94 31.12
N SER A 238 -3.20 -12.94 31.04
CA SER A 238 -1.76 -12.69 31.08
C SER A 238 -1.29 -11.84 29.92
N TYR A 239 -1.83 -12.03 28.70
CA TYR A 239 -1.49 -11.22 27.53
C TYR A 239 -2.11 -9.83 27.59
N THR A 240 -3.36 -9.71 27.99
CA THR A 240 -4.05 -8.41 27.99
C THR A 240 -3.67 -7.53 29.19
N ASN A 241 -3.67 -8.07 30.42
CA ASN A 241 -3.39 -7.30 31.64
C ASN A 241 -1.91 -7.29 32.02
N GLY A 242 -1.17 -8.36 31.67
CA GLY A 242 0.26 -8.52 31.98
C GLY A 242 1.17 -7.65 31.11
N TYR A 243 0.71 -7.21 29.96
CA TYR A 243 1.43 -6.32 29.07
C TYR A 243 0.70 -5.00 28.89
N LYS A 244 1.47 -3.94 28.71
CA LYS A 244 0.92 -2.58 28.54
C LYS A 244 1.36 -1.98 27.22
N LYS A 245 0.44 -1.28 26.57
CA LYS A 245 0.72 -0.39 25.46
C LYS A 245 1.60 0.78 25.91
N PRO A 246 2.30 1.49 25.01
CA PRO A 246 3.13 2.65 25.37
C PRO A 246 2.40 3.74 26.13
N ASN A 247 1.10 3.89 25.93
CA ASN A 247 0.22 4.85 26.61
C ASN A 247 -0.24 4.40 28.01
N GLY A 248 0.24 3.23 28.50
CA GLY A 248 -0.09 2.67 29.81
C GLY A 248 -1.40 1.88 29.87
N LYS A 249 -2.18 1.84 28.81
CA LYS A 249 -3.39 1.00 28.72
C LYS A 249 -3.01 -0.47 28.59
N ASP A 250 -3.96 -1.34 28.92
CA ASP A 250 -3.85 -2.77 28.71
C ASP A 250 -3.64 -3.09 27.24
N SER A 251 -2.88 -4.14 26.93
CA SER A 251 -2.67 -4.58 25.57
C SER A 251 -3.89 -5.29 25.02
N ASP A 252 -4.01 -5.34 23.70
CA ASP A 252 -5.10 -5.99 23.00
C ASP A 252 -4.60 -7.21 22.21
N ILE A 253 -5.46 -8.20 22.11
CA ILE A 253 -5.32 -9.30 21.17
C ILE A 253 -6.19 -8.97 19.96
N TYR A 254 -5.58 -8.91 18.78
CA TYR A 254 -6.28 -8.63 17.52
C TYR A 254 -6.47 -9.96 16.79
N ILE A 255 -7.70 -10.24 16.36
CA ILE A 255 -8.03 -11.45 15.61
C ILE A 255 -8.60 -11.02 14.25
N ILE A 256 -7.92 -11.39 13.17
CA ILE A 256 -8.37 -11.15 11.80
C ILE A 256 -9.02 -12.43 11.31
N ILE A 257 -10.23 -12.31 10.80
CA ILE A 257 -11.08 -13.41 10.34
C ILE A 257 -11.43 -13.15 8.88
N ASP A 258 -11.08 -14.07 7.97
CA ASP A 258 -11.70 -14.09 6.64
C ASP A 258 -13.17 -14.40 6.79
N ASN A 259 -14.06 -13.61 6.19
CA ASN A 259 -15.52 -13.76 6.34
C ASN A 259 -16.04 -15.10 5.82
N LYS A 260 -15.29 -15.78 4.96
CA LYS A 260 -15.57 -17.13 4.46
C LYS A 260 -15.03 -18.24 5.38
N PHE A 261 -14.33 -17.89 6.46
CA PHE A 261 -13.74 -18.88 7.37
C PHE A 261 -14.82 -19.78 8.00
N PHE A 262 -15.92 -19.22 8.47
CA PHE A 262 -16.96 -19.97 9.16
C PHE A 262 -17.88 -20.78 8.23
N SER A 263 -17.87 -20.52 6.92
CA SER A 263 -18.49 -21.40 5.91
C SER A 263 -17.59 -22.56 5.51
N GLY A 264 -16.32 -22.56 5.91
CA GLY A 264 -15.32 -23.55 5.53
C GLY A 264 -14.67 -23.32 4.16
N GLU A 265 -15.00 -22.20 3.51
CA GLU A 265 -14.47 -21.83 2.20
C GLU A 265 -13.06 -21.18 2.29
N SER A 266 -12.69 -20.68 3.48
CA SER A 266 -11.38 -20.12 3.77
C SER A 266 -10.77 -20.78 5.00
N LYS A 267 -9.43 -20.70 5.14
CA LYS A 267 -8.66 -21.09 6.33
C LYS A 267 -7.91 -19.90 6.94
N GLU A 268 -8.23 -18.69 6.53
CA GLU A 268 -7.52 -17.50 6.96
C GLU A 268 -8.10 -16.97 8.27
N LEU A 269 -7.35 -17.23 9.33
CA LEU A 269 -7.63 -16.78 10.69
C LEU A 269 -6.30 -16.49 11.39
N TYR A 270 -6.13 -15.25 11.86
CA TYR A 270 -4.86 -14.77 12.42
C TYR A 270 -5.04 -14.11 13.77
N GLN A 271 -4.03 -14.27 14.65
CA GLN A 271 -3.94 -13.58 15.92
C GLN A 271 -2.68 -12.71 15.98
N ILE A 272 -2.84 -11.48 16.45
CA ILE A 272 -1.76 -10.52 16.64
C ILE A 272 -1.72 -10.08 18.10
N HIS A 273 -0.50 -10.01 18.66
CA HIS A 273 -0.23 -9.35 19.92
C HIS A 273 1.11 -8.62 19.82
N PHE A 274 1.08 -7.31 19.68
CA PHE A 274 2.26 -6.49 19.40
C PHE A 274 3.27 -6.48 20.55
N GLU A 275 2.81 -6.47 21.79
CA GLU A 275 3.67 -6.38 22.97
C GLU A 275 4.60 -7.59 23.14
N THR A 276 4.21 -8.76 22.64
CA THR A 276 5.02 -9.98 22.66
C THR A 276 5.56 -10.39 21.29
N ASN A 277 5.42 -9.55 20.28
CA ASN A 277 5.84 -9.82 18.91
C ASN A 277 5.25 -11.12 18.34
N GLN A 278 3.95 -11.34 18.56
CA GLN A 278 3.26 -12.54 18.08
C GLN A 278 2.34 -12.21 16.91
N LEU A 279 2.61 -12.83 15.78
CA LEU A 279 1.80 -12.85 14.57
C LEU A 279 1.56 -14.33 14.24
N LYS A 280 0.34 -14.84 14.46
CA LYS A 280 0.06 -16.27 14.39
C LYS A 280 -1.09 -16.58 13.45
N ASP A 281 -0.95 -17.66 12.69
CA ASP A 281 -2.07 -18.29 11.99
C ASP A 281 -2.92 -19.17 12.92
N TYR A 282 -3.99 -19.76 12.41
CA TYR A 282 -4.88 -20.65 13.16
C TYR A 282 -4.19 -21.91 13.68
N LYS A 283 -3.08 -22.36 13.05
CA LYS A 283 -2.26 -23.50 13.50
C LYS A 283 -1.27 -23.13 14.59
N ASN A 284 -1.20 -21.87 15.00
CA ASN A 284 -0.23 -21.30 15.93
C ASN A 284 1.20 -21.18 15.33
N GLY A 285 1.33 -21.28 14.00
CA GLY A 285 2.56 -20.97 13.28
C GLY A 285 2.77 -19.48 13.17
N GLN A 286 4.02 -19.02 13.24
CA GLN A 286 4.34 -17.63 12.98
C GLN A 286 4.66 -17.45 11.50
N ASN A 287 3.88 -16.63 10.80
CA ASN A 287 4.06 -16.39 9.38
C ASN A 287 3.84 -14.91 9.05
N VAL A 288 4.94 -14.18 8.91
CA VAL A 288 4.94 -12.73 8.67
C VAL A 288 4.44 -12.37 7.26
N SER A 289 4.67 -13.24 6.27
CA SER A 289 4.31 -12.97 4.87
C SER A 289 2.79 -12.92 4.62
N ILE A 290 2.01 -13.51 5.52
CA ILE A 290 0.53 -13.51 5.43
C ILE A 290 -0.03 -12.10 5.58
N PHE A 291 0.63 -11.22 6.35
CA PHE A 291 0.15 -9.88 6.61
C PHE A 291 0.17 -8.98 5.40
N GLU A 292 1.19 -9.06 4.57
CA GLU A 292 1.24 -8.28 3.33
C GLU A 292 0.04 -8.61 2.44
N ASN A 293 -0.32 -9.89 2.32
CA ASN A 293 -1.47 -10.30 1.52
C ASN A 293 -2.80 -9.85 2.13
N VAL A 294 -2.97 -10.02 3.45
CA VAL A 294 -4.20 -9.61 4.16
C VAL A 294 -4.41 -8.09 4.08
N LEU A 295 -3.38 -7.31 4.38
CA LEU A 295 -3.49 -5.85 4.37
C LEU A 295 -3.64 -5.29 2.95
N SER A 296 -3.00 -5.88 1.95
CA SER A 296 -3.15 -5.46 0.56
C SER A 296 -4.58 -5.67 0.02
N GLU A 297 -5.35 -6.55 0.67
CA GLU A 297 -6.73 -6.87 0.28
C GLU A 297 -7.80 -6.15 1.11
N SER A 298 -7.41 -5.45 2.18
CA SER A 298 -8.32 -4.75 3.09
C SER A 298 -7.82 -3.36 3.45
N GLU A 299 -8.40 -2.34 2.84
CA GLU A 299 -8.10 -0.94 3.18
C GLU A 299 -8.51 -0.61 4.63
N GLY A 300 -9.59 -1.23 5.11
CA GLY A 300 -10.06 -1.07 6.49
C GLY A 300 -9.03 -1.55 7.51
N LEU A 301 -8.47 -2.76 7.32
CA LEU A 301 -7.40 -3.28 8.18
C LEU A 301 -6.12 -2.45 8.06
N THR A 302 -5.76 -2.05 6.84
CA THR A 302 -4.58 -1.21 6.58
C THR A 302 -4.67 0.10 7.34
N ASN A 303 -5.79 0.83 7.22
CA ASN A 303 -6.01 2.09 7.93
C ASN A 303 -6.04 1.90 9.46
N PHE A 304 -6.71 0.85 9.94
CA PHE A 304 -6.77 0.56 11.38
C PHE A 304 -5.38 0.30 11.96
N PHE A 305 -4.61 -0.62 11.36
CA PHE A 305 -3.28 -0.97 11.88
C PHE A 305 -2.26 0.15 11.70
N TYR A 306 -2.38 0.94 10.64
CA TYR A 306 -1.58 2.15 10.49
C TYR A 306 -1.78 3.11 11.67
N GLU A 307 -3.02 3.44 12.01
CA GLU A 307 -3.31 4.36 13.11
C GLU A 307 -2.88 3.79 14.47
N GLU A 308 -3.18 2.50 14.71
CA GLU A 308 -2.83 1.83 15.96
C GLU A 308 -1.31 1.79 16.15
N LEU A 309 -0.55 1.38 15.13
CA LEU A 309 0.91 1.29 15.18
C LEU A 309 1.56 2.67 15.26
N MET A 310 1.09 3.65 14.49
CA MET A 310 1.58 5.03 14.57
C MET A 310 1.32 5.65 15.93
N GLY A 311 0.14 5.41 16.50
CA GLY A 311 -0.20 5.84 17.86
C GLY A 311 0.74 5.23 18.92
N MET A 312 1.02 3.93 18.83
CA MET A 312 1.96 3.25 19.72
C MET A 312 3.40 3.73 19.52
N ALA A 313 3.84 3.90 18.28
CA ALA A 313 5.19 4.36 17.96
C ALA A 313 5.46 5.79 18.46
N LYS A 314 4.49 6.72 18.31
CA LYS A 314 4.58 8.10 18.81
C LYS A 314 4.66 8.19 20.33
N THR A 315 4.01 7.28 21.04
CA THR A 315 3.97 7.29 22.52
C THR A 315 5.13 6.50 23.16
N PHE A 316 5.95 5.81 22.38
CA PHE A 316 7.04 4.98 22.86
C PHE A 316 8.26 5.84 23.26
N LYS A 317 8.56 5.89 24.56
CA LYS A 317 9.53 6.84 25.16
C LYS A 317 11.02 6.43 25.06
N LYS A 318 11.35 5.26 24.53
CA LYS A 318 12.73 4.74 24.54
C LYS A 318 13.61 5.17 23.34
N GLY A 319 13.19 6.17 22.58
CA GLY A 319 13.88 6.61 21.37
C GLY A 319 13.57 5.75 20.15
N ILE A 320 13.84 6.33 18.99
CA ILE A 320 13.44 5.72 17.70
C ILE A 320 14.21 4.40 17.42
N GLU A 321 15.47 4.32 17.82
CA GLU A 321 16.32 3.15 17.56
C GLU A 321 15.83 1.88 18.28
N ASN A 322 15.20 2.03 19.45
CA ASN A 322 14.72 0.92 20.27
C ASN A 322 13.21 0.73 20.21
N ASN A 323 12.53 1.41 19.29
CA ASN A 323 11.08 1.37 19.17
C ASN A 323 10.64 0.15 18.35
N LYS A 324 10.22 -0.92 19.03
CA LYS A 324 9.76 -2.18 18.39
C LYS A 324 8.56 -2.00 17.46
N TYR A 325 7.74 -0.96 17.65
CA TYR A 325 6.58 -0.70 16.79
C TYR A 325 6.98 -0.23 15.40
N LEU A 326 8.22 0.27 15.24
CA LEU A 326 8.75 0.59 13.90
C LEU A 326 8.95 -0.67 13.06
N ASP A 327 9.34 -1.79 13.68
CA ASP A 327 9.50 -3.06 12.96
C ASP A 327 8.14 -3.57 12.47
N PHE A 328 7.07 -3.37 13.25
CA PHE A 328 5.71 -3.67 12.79
C PHE A 328 5.24 -2.72 11.69
N LEU A 329 5.53 -1.44 11.77
CA LEU A 329 5.22 -0.50 10.68
C LEU A 329 5.86 -0.96 9.36
N ILE A 330 7.10 -1.43 9.41
CA ILE A 330 7.79 -1.98 8.23
C ILE A 330 7.12 -3.26 7.74
N GLN A 331 6.88 -4.23 8.66
CA GLN A 331 6.25 -5.52 8.34
C GLN A 331 4.85 -5.37 7.76
N PHE A 332 4.14 -4.30 8.13
CA PHE A 332 2.80 -3.98 7.66
C PHE A 332 2.78 -3.06 6.43
N GLY A 333 3.94 -2.84 5.80
CA GLY A 333 4.04 -2.04 4.57
C GLY A 333 4.09 -0.51 4.78
N PHE A 334 4.23 -0.03 6.02
CA PHE A 334 4.23 1.40 6.37
C PHE A 334 5.64 1.97 6.58
N ALA A 335 6.65 1.42 5.91
CA ALA A 335 8.04 1.81 6.11
C ALA A 335 8.31 3.32 5.89
N GLU A 336 7.62 3.92 4.92
CA GLU A 336 7.76 5.35 4.61
C GLU A 336 7.30 6.24 5.77
N SER A 337 6.33 5.79 6.55
CA SER A 337 5.78 6.53 7.71
C SER A 337 6.74 6.65 8.88
N LEU A 338 7.86 5.91 8.88
CA LEU A 338 8.92 6.07 9.87
C LEU A 338 9.44 7.51 9.92
N PHE A 339 9.52 8.15 8.75
CA PHE A 339 10.00 9.52 8.63
C PHE A 339 9.04 10.55 9.22
N GLU A 340 7.76 10.22 9.39
CA GLU A 340 6.79 11.08 10.07
C GLU A 340 7.02 11.16 11.60
N LEU A 341 7.72 10.16 12.16
CA LEU A 341 8.01 10.06 13.59
C LEU A 341 9.30 10.80 13.99
N ILE A 342 10.06 11.29 13.03
CA ILE A 342 11.33 11.97 13.25
C ILE A 342 11.06 13.48 13.34
N ASP A 343 11.69 14.13 14.34
CA ASP A 343 11.68 15.57 14.48
C ASP A 343 12.35 16.23 13.26
N ASP A 344 11.69 17.22 12.68
CA ASP A 344 12.18 17.94 11.50
C ASP A 344 13.50 18.69 11.77
N GLN A 345 13.83 18.95 13.02
CA GLN A 345 15.08 19.57 13.46
C GLN A 345 16.19 18.55 13.80
N SER A 346 15.92 17.24 13.63
CA SER A 346 16.92 16.21 13.92
C SER A 346 18.15 16.39 13.02
N PRO A 347 19.38 16.55 13.60
CA PRO A 347 20.60 16.69 12.80
C PRO A 347 21.06 15.35 12.19
N THR A 348 20.58 14.24 12.73
CA THR A 348 20.99 12.90 12.30
C THR A 348 19.76 11.98 12.16
N ILE A 349 19.68 11.30 11.02
CA ILE A 349 18.75 10.19 10.79
C ILE A 349 19.57 8.93 10.53
N ARG A 350 19.31 7.88 11.32
CA ARG A 350 20.02 6.60 11.20
C ARG A 350 19.04 5.42 11.22
N PHE A 351 19.09 4.65 10.14
CA PHE A 351 18.41 3.36 10.05
C PHE A 351 19.43 2.28 9.67
N MET A 352 19.53 1.25 10.51
CA MET A 352 20.42 0.12 10.28
C MET A 352 19.63 -1.18 10.32
N THR A 353 19.79 -2.04 9.32
CA THR A 353 19.15 -3.37 9.25
C THR A 353 17.61 -3.38 9.25
N ARG A 354 16.97 -2.25 8.95
CA ARG A 354 15.52 -2.14 8.77
C ARG A 354 15.17 -2.01 7.31
N GLU A 355 14.17 -2.76 6.85
CA GLU A 355 13.74 -2.72 5.45
C GLU A 355 13.03 -1.40 5.12
N ILE A 356 13.72 -0.53 4.41
CA ILE A 356 13.18 0.75 3.90
C ILE A 356 13.43 0.75 2.39
N PRO A 357 12.56 0.11 1.58
CA PRO A 357 12.83 -0.11 0.17
C PRO A 357 12.87 1.19 -0.63
N ARG A 358 12.19 2.22 -0.18
CA ARG A 358 12.16 3.55 -0.81
C ARG A 358 12.29 4.65 0.22
N LEU A 359 12.99 5.71 -0.16
CA LEU A 359 13.05 6.92 0.62
C LEU A 359 11.84 7.80 0.25
N PRO A 360 10.99 8.21 1.21
CA PRO A 360 9.88 9.13 0.92
C PRO A 360 10.37 10.55 0.65
N ASP A 361 9.46 11.52 0.48
CA ASP A 361 9.83 12.93 0.48
C ASP A 361 10.35 13.35 1.86
N ILE A 362 11.65 13.61 1.93
CA ILE A 362 12.36 14.03 3.14
C ILE A 362 12.72 15.52 3.14
N SER A 363 12.12 16.31 2.26
CA SER A 363 12.43 17.74 2.09
C SER A 363 12.17 18.61 3.33
N LYS A 364 11.45 18.08 4.32
CA LYS A 364 11.20 18.77 5.60
C LYS A 364 12.44 18.87 6.50
N PHE A 365 13.37 17.96 6.40
CA PHE A 365 14.56 17.88 7.27
C PHE A 365 15.66 18.87 6.88
N LYS A 366 15.39 20.16 6.93
CA LYS A 366 16.32 21.22 6.48
C LYS A 366 17.62 21.31 7.28
N SER A 367 17.59 20.88 8.54
CA SER A 367 18.73 20.90 9.46
C SER A 367 19.48 19.57 9.52
N LEU A 368 19.20 18.64 8.59
CA LEU A 368 19.82 17.32 8.60
C LEU A 368 21.26 17.39 8.11
N ASP A 369 22.21 17.03 9.00
CA ASP A 369 23.64 16.98 8.71
C ASP A 369 24.08 15.58 8.29
N GLN A 370 23.43 14.52 8.86
CA GLN A 370 23.82 13.14 8.62
C GLN A 370 22.62 12.26 8.30
N LEU A 371 22.67 11.58 7.15
CA LEU A 371 21.71 10.54 6.76
C LEU A 371 22.45 9.20 6.59
N ILE A 372 22.12 8.22 7.43
CA ILE A 372 22.74 6.90 7.45
C ILE A 372 21.67 5.85 7.31
N ILE A 373 21.60 5.16 6.17
CA ILE A 373 20.66 4.08 5.89
C ILE A 373 21.45 2.88 5.34
N THR A 374 21.68 1.89 6.18
CA THR A 374 22.54 0.75 5.84
C THR A 374 21.78 -0.57 5.95
N ASN A 375 22.02 -1.49 4.99
CA ASN A 375 21.40 -2.82 4.94
C ASN A 375 19.86 -2.74 5.04
N ALA A 376 19.26 -1.78 4.32
CA ALA A 376 17.83 -1.48 4.38
C ALA A 376 17.05 -1.95 3.12
N LYS A 377 17.69 -2.74 2.26
CA LYS A 377 17.15 -3.19 0.95
C LYS A 377 16.63 -2.04 0.07
N MET A 378 17.10 -0.82 0.29
CA MET A 378 16.69 0.38 -0.46
C MET A 378 17.02 0.23 -1.94
N VAL A 379 16.04 0.49 -2.81
CA VAL A 379 16.19 0.36 -4.27
C VAL A 379 16.40 1.71 -4.97
N GLU A 380 15.90 2.80 -4.36
CA GLU A 380 15.98 4.14 -4.94
C GLU A 380 15.97 5.24 -3.86
N LEU A 381 16.53 6.39 -4.21
CA LEU A 381 16.48 7.62 -3.44
C LEU A 381 15.44 8.56 -4.04
N HIS A 382 14.62 9.18 -3.19
CA HIS A 382 13.66 10.19 -3.65
C HIS A 382 14.41 11.48 -4.07
N PRO A 383 14.02 12.18 -5.17
CA PRO A 383 14.66 13.43 -5.63
C PRO A 383 14.70 14.54 -4.57
N SER A 384 13.83 14.49 -3.54
CA SER A 384 13.88 15.45 -2.43
C SER A 384 15.18 15.43 -1.63
N ILE A 385 16.05 14.40 -1.81
CA ILE A 385 17.39 14.37 -1.21
C ILE A 385 18.16 15.65 -1.53
N GLY A 386 18.04 16.18 -2.75
CA GLY A 386 18.69 17.42 -3.16
C GLY A 386 18.25 18.69 -2.42
N LYS A 387 17.16 18.62 -1.63
CA LYS A 387 16.69 19.72 -0.79
C LYS A 387 17.35 19.76 0.59
N LEU A 388 18.15 18.74 0.94
CA LEU A 388 18.89 18.66 2.20
C LEU A 388 20.22 19.37 2.08
N THR A 389 20.21 20.67 1.89
CA THR A 389 21.43 21.45 1.60
C THR A 389 22.42 21.53 2.76
N SER A 390 21.99 21.21 3.99
CA SER A 390 22.87 21.10 5.17
C SER A 390 23.60 19.76 5.25
N LEU A 391 23.24 18.77 4.42
CA LEU A 391 23.75 17.41 4.54
C LEU A 391 25.25 17.34 4.28
N GLU A 392 26.01 16.88 5.29
CA GLU A 392 27.46 16.70 5.24
C GLU A 392 27.86 15.23 5.04
N LEU A 393 27.05 14.30 5.55
CA LEU A 393 27.34 12.87 5.50
C LEU A 393 26.15 12.09 4.98
N LEU A 394 26.37 11.34 3.88
CA LEU A 394 25.38 10.43 3.30
C LEU A 394 25.97 9.01 3.21
N VAL A 395 25.46 8.09 4.03
CA VAL A 395 25.89 6.68 4.04
C VAL A 395 24.72 5.79 3.64
N LEU A 396 24.90 5.06 2.54
CA LEU A 396 23.91 4.21 1.92
C LEU A 396 24.42 2.77 1.70
N THR A 397 25.34 2.31 2.52
CA THR A 397 26.00 1.01 2.34
C THR A 397 25.05 -0.17 2.38
N ASP A 398 25.38 -1.22 1.60
CA ASP A 398 24.69 -2.51 1.60
C ASP A 398 23.19 -2.41 1.30
N ASN A 399 22.85 -1.62 0.27
CA ASN A 399 21.49 -1.49 -0.23
C ASN A 399 21.35 -2.08 -1.65
N ARG A 400 20.24 -1.80 -2.34
CA ARG A 400 19.92 -2.30 -3.69
C ARG A 400 19.75 -1.15 -4.68
N ILE A 401 20.42 -0.02 -4.43
CA ILE A 401 20.29 1.21 -5.23
C ILE A 401 20.94 0.98 -6.59
N LYS A 402 20.18 1.23 -7.65
CA LYS A 402 20.65 1.06 -9.04
C LYS A 402 21.09 2.36 -9.70
N SER A 403 20.53 3.49 -9.26
CA SER A 403 20.86 4.81 -9.78
C SER A 403 20.73 5.88 -8.69
N LEU A 404 21.46 6.97 -8.85
CA LEU A 404 21.32 8.15 -8.01
C LEU A 404 20.48 9.20 -8.73
N PRO A 405 19.60 9.94 -8.03
CA PRO A 405 18.87 11.03 -8.63
C PRO A 405 19.83 12.18 -8.98
N LYS A 406 19.56 12.90 -10.08
CA LYS A 406 20.36 14.05 -10.50
C LYS A 406 20.43 15.15 -9.44
N GLU A 407 19.41 15.25 -8.60
CA GLU A 407 19.30 16.18 -7.48
C GLU A 407 20.41 15.99 -6.43
N ILE A 408 21.14 14.86 -6.46
CA ILE A 408 22.32 14.63 -5.61
C ILE A 408 23.35 15.75 -5.76
N GLY A 409 23.48 16.32 -6.98
CA GLY A 409 24.39 17.43 -7.26
C GLY A 409 24.07 18.74 -6.52
N SER A 410 22.92 18.84 -5.89
CA SER A 410 22.53 20.01 -5.08
C SER A 410 23.11 19.99 -3.66
N LEU A 411 23.70 18.87 -3.21
CA LEU A 411 24.21 18.70 -1.84
C LEU A 411 25.62 19.32 -1.70
N LYS A 412 25.74 20.62 -1.87
CA LYS A 412 27.04 21.34 -1.92
C LYS A 412 27.86 21.20 -0.64
N ASN A 413 27.25 20.97 0.51
CA ASN A 413 27.92 20.78 1.79
C ASN A 413 28.31 19.32 2.06
N LEU A 414 27.96 18.39 1.16
CA LEU A 414 28.29 16.98 1.35
C LEU A 414 29.82 16.77 1.31
N THR A 415 30.33 16.23 2.41
CA THR A 415 31.77 15.95 2.57
C THR A 415 32.09 14.48 2.36
N PHE A 416 31.15 13.59 2.69
CA PHE A 416 31.33 12.15 2.56
C PHE A 416 30.07 11.48 1.99
N LEU A 417 30.26 10.71 0.91
CA LEU A 417 29.24 9.87 0.28
C LEU A 417 29.72 8.42 0.29
N ASN A 418 28.94 7.50 0.88
CA ASN A 418 29.26 6.08 0.87
C ASN A 418 28.18 5.26 0.17
N LEU A 419 28.57 4.62 -0.94
CA LEU A 419 27.72 3.83 -1.84
C LEU A 419 28.11 2.36 -1.88
N ILE A 420 29.08 1.91 -1.08
CA ILE A 420 29.58 0.52 -1.05
C ILE A 420 28.44 -0.46 -0.88
N GLY A 421 28.47 -1.59 -1.60
CA GLY A 421 27.44 -2.64 -1.52
C GLY A 421 26.13 -2.30 -2.23
N ASN A 422 26.16 -1.38 -3.25
CA ASN A 422 25.01 -1.06 -4.07
C ASN A 422 25.28 -1.36 -5.56
N PRO A 423 24.36 -2.05 -6.25
CA PRO A 423 24.52 -2.39 -7.68
C PRO A 423 24.20 -1.18 -8.58
N ILE A 424 24.96 -0.08 -8.41
CA ILE A 424 24.72 1.16 -9.16
C ILE A 424 25.20 1.00 -10.59
N ASN A 425 24.29 1.10 -11.54
CA ASN A 425 24.55 0.99 -12.97
C ASN A 425 24.53 2.33 -13.71
N GLU A 426 24.14 3.42 -13.02
CA GLU A 426 24.07 4.75 -13.60
C GLU A 426 24.49 5.82 -12.59
N ILE A 427 25.48 6.64 -12.99
CA ILE A 427 25.98 7.79 -12.22
C ILE A 427 25.54 9.06 -12.94
N PRO A 428 24.75 9.95 -12.34
CA PRO A 428 24.33 11.20 -12.96
C PRO A 428 25.50 12.16 -13.13
N SER A 429 25.53 12.92 -14.22
CA SER A 429 26.61 13.92 -14.49
C SER A 429 26.61 15.02 -13.42
N GLU A 430 25.48 15.31 -12.82
CA GLU A 430 25.30 16.33 -11.78
C GLU A 430 26.09 16.05 -10.50
N ILE A 431 26.54 14.79 -10.29
CA ILE A 431 27.43 14.47 -9.17
C ILE A 431 28.70 15.27 -9.19
N SER A 432 29.14 15.72 -10.39
CA SER A 432 30.33 16.60 -10.58
C SER A 432 30.19 17.91 -9.81
N TYR A 433 28.99 18.39 -9.54
CA TYR A 433 28.76 19.60 -8.77
C TYR A 433 29.15 19.48 -7.29
N LEU A 434 29.38 18.25 -6.81
CA LEU A 434 29.83 17.98 -5.43
C LEU A 434 31.35 18.14 -5.30
N ASP A 435 32.09 18.04 -6.41
CA ASP A 435 33.55 18.18 -6.40
C ASP A 435 33.99 19.61 -6.06
N LYS A 436 35.13 19.76 -5.37
CA LYS A 436 35.66 21.07 -4.99
C LYS A 436 35.96 21.95 -6.17
N SER A 437 36.37 21.38 -7.29
CA SER A 437 36.64 22.14 -8.53
C SER A 437 35.39 22.81 -9.09
N ASN A 438 34.21 22.37 -8.72
CA ASN A 438 32.89 22.87 -9.11
C ASN A 438 32.12 23.54 -7.95
N GLY A 439 32.85 23.95 -6.88
CA GLY A 439 32.27 24.63 -5.74
C GLY A 439 31.49 23.75 -4.75
N GLY A 440 31.67 22.44 -4.80
CA GLY A 440 31.22 21.50 -3.80
C GLY A 440 32.20 21.31 -2.65
N SER A 441 31.84 20.45 -1.69
CA SER A 441 32.63 20.15 -0.49
C SER A 441 33.03 18.68 -0.37
N LEU A 442 32.81 17.87 -1.40
CA LEU A 442 33.02 16.44 -1.32
C LEU A 442 34.50 16.08 -1.23
N HIS A 443 34.86 15.39 -0.16
CA HIS A 443 36.22 14.95 0.09
C HIS A 443 36.43 13.47 -0.22
N ARG A 444 35.37 12.66 0.01
CA ARG A 444 35.49 11.21 -0.09
C ARG A 444 34.24 10.57 -0.61
N VAL A 445 34.40 9.59 -1.52
CA VAL A 445 33.33 8.65 -1.95
C VAL A 445 33.80 7.22 -1.66
N GLY A 446 32.99 6.48 -0.93
CA GLY A 446 33.11 5.03 -0.81
C GLY A 446 32.35 4.36 -1.97
N ALA A 447 33.10 3.71 -2.87
CA ALA A 447 32.52 2.93 -3.97
C ALA A 447 33.52 1.86 -4.41
N ARG A 448 33.06 0.66 -4.74
CA ARG A 448 33.92 -0.43 -5.19
C ARG A 448 33.63 -0.80 -6.64
N VAL A 449 34.65 -1.21 -7.36
CA VAL A 449 34.53 -1.65 -8.76
C VAL A 449 33.56 -2.85 -8.86
N GLU A 450 33.62 -3.79 -7.92
CA GLU A 450 32.76 -4.96 -7.87
C GLU A 450 31.29 -4.61 -7.69
N ASP A 451 30.96 -3.48 -7.07
CA ASP A 451 29.59 -3.06 -6.83
C ASP A 451 29.00 -2.30 -8.02
N ILE A 452 29.76 -1.37 -8.61
CA ILE A 452 29.27 -0.39 -9.59
C ILE A 452 29.79 -0.62 -11.02
N GLY A 453 30.72 -1.54 -11.19
CA GLY A 453 31.41 -1.82 -12.46
C GLY A 453 32.49 -0.83 -12.82
N GLU A 454 33.43 -1.28 -13.64
CA GLU A 454 34.68 -0.50 -14.00
C GLU A 454 34.34 0.80 -14.73
N ALA A 455 33.34 0.79 -15.62
CA ALA A 455 32.93 1.97 -16.37
C ALA A 455 32.40 3.09 -15.45
N ASN A 456 31.53 2.77 -14.49
CA ASN A 456 31.01 3.75 -13.54
C ASN A 456 32.09 4.21 -12.53
N PHE A 457 32.97 3.32 -12.12
CA PHE A 457 34.07 3.69 -11.24
C PHE A 457 35.04 4.69 -11.94
N LYS A 458 35.38 4.46 -13.22
CA LYS A 458 36.14 5.38 -14.04
C LYS A 458 35.41 6.72 -14.21
N ARG A 459 34.09 6.66 -14.50
CA ARG A 459 33.23 7.86 -14.64
C ARG A 459 33.20 8.69 -13.36
N LEU A 460 33.12 8.06 -12.17
CA LEU A 460 33.20 8.78 -10.89
C LEU A 460 34.52 9.54 -10.76
N LYS A 461 35.65 8.93 -11.12
CA LYS A 461 36.98 9.59 -11.10
C LYS A 461 37.09 10.78 -12.06
N GLU A 462 36.44 10.66 -13.22
CA GLU A 462 36.39 11.74 -14.21
C GLU A 462 35.53 12.93 -13.74
N LEU A 463 34.36 12.62 -13.11
CA LEU A 463 33.43 13.62 -12.63
C LEU A 463 33.83 14.28 -11.29
N LEU A 464 34.69 13.61 -10.52
CA LEU A 464 35.11 14.02 -9.17
C LEU A 464 36.67 14.05 -9.05
N PRO A 465 37.35 14.86 -9.83
CA PRO A 465 38.82 14.80 -9.97
C PRO A 465 39.60 15.19 -8.69
N THR A 466 38.99 15.94 -7.76
CA THR A 466 39.63 16.34 -6.50
C THR A 466 39.15 15.50 -5.30
N THR A 467 38.23 14.57 -5.52
CA THR A 467 37.61 13.75 -4.47
C THR A 467 38.35 12.40 -4.37
N TYR A 468 38.65 11.96 -3.15
CA TYR A 468 39.20 10.62 -2.91
C TYR A 468 38.11 9.54 -3.07
N ILE A 469 38.33 8.57 -3.96
CA ILE A 469 37.43 7.47 -4.23
C ILE A 469 38.11 6.15 -3.84
N ASN A 470 37.52 5.38 -2.93
CA ASN A 470 38.04 4.12 -2.38
C ASN A 470 37.01 3.00 -2.34
#